data_c4537f19dfaa08c4cbe582c98fb5cf7c
#
_entry.id   c4537f19dfaa08c4cbe582c98fb5cf7c
#
_cell.length_a   1.000
_cell.length_b   1.000
_cell.length_c   1.000
_cell.angle_alpha   90.00
_cell.angle_beta   90.00
_cell.angle_gamma   90.00
#
_symmetry.space_group_name_H-M   'P 1'
#
loop_
_entity.id
_entity.type
_entity.pdbx_description
1 polymer ?
#
loop_
_entity_poly.entity_id
_entity_poly.type
_entity_poly.pdbx_seq_one_letter_code
_entity_poly.pdbx_strand_id
1 'polypeptide(L)'
;MKLKGIVILLCALFSSCKKSGGDSNPPDKSKEITVYEPQRVNKTVDKKVYVHLMPWFEDKTTNDQAGKWGQHWTMANKNPDITDGNGIRQIAAHYYPLTGPYASGDPDIIEYQLLLMKLSGIDGVVIDWPGITKLYDYPLLVRNTEKFIELIGKVGLNFAIVYEDQNINIAFDNKVITNKIGAAQGDMTYMETKYFKNSNYIKIDGKPLLLVFGPQTFQSESEWTQVFAPLNTKPAFFTLWNESNEAGKNASGEFAWVYKNHLDDLNGFYSKTYSGIKISSAYPGFHAFYQEGGWGTNPFKIDVSLQTFSQTLDLALQSNAPYMQLVTWNDYGEGTMIEPTQQFQYGFLTILQNKLGVQNIKEEDLKAVSLLYELRKKYKANTEKKKNLDQAFYYFVSLKLSEARSLLETTK
;
A
#
# COMPACT_ATOMS: atom_id res chain seq x y z
N MET A 1 48.19 57.34 10.67
CA MET A 1 47.66 58.66 11.07
C MET A 1 46.44 58.44 11.97
N LYS A 2 46.53 59.01 13.16
CA LYS A 2 45.53 58.95 14.25
C LYS A 2 44.33 59.84 13.98
N LEU A 3 43.13 59.49 14.47
CA LEU A 3 42.18 60.37 15.20
C LEU A 3 41.00 59.46 15.62
N LYS A 4 40.79 59.10 16.85
CA LYS A 4 40.11 59.67 18.05
C LYS A 4 38.74 60.29 17.68
N GLY A 5 37.56 59.70 18.02
CA GLY A 5 36.95 59.70 19.33
C GLY A 5 35.85 60.76 19.39
N ILE A 6 34.69 60.46 19.86
CA ILE A 6 33.91 61.25 20.85
C ILE A 6 32.63 60.41 21.23
N VAL A 7 32.53 60.20 22.54
CA VAL A 7 31.36 59.70 23.27
C VAL A 7 30.46 60.89 23.57
N ILE A 8 29.17 60.85 23.32
CA ILE A 8 28.19 61.73 23.97
C ILE A 8 27.10 60.87 24.66
N LEU A 9 27.15 61.02 25.97
CA LEU A 9 26.18 60.51 26.93
C LEU A 9 25.11 61.61 27.07
N LEU A 10 23.82 61.23 26.89
CA LEU A 10 22.71 62.12 27.34
C LEU A 10 21.70 61.32 28.12
N CYS A 11 21.65 61.61 29.43
CA CYS A 11 20.56 61.27 30.32
C CYS A 11 19.40 62.24 30.16
N ALA A 12 18.18 61.76 30.13
CA ALA A 12 16.98 62.50 30.57
C ALA A 12 15.80 61.57 30.80
N LEU A 13 15.49 61.30 32.00
CA LEU A 13 14.34 61.74 32.81
C LEU A 13 13.00 61.02 32.56
N PHE A 14 12.60 60.36 33.59
CA PHE A 14 11.35 59.69 33.87
C PHE A 14 10.10 60.53 33.61
N SER A 15 9.10 59.91 33.01
CA SER A 15 7.71 60.29 33.33
C SER A 15 6.86 59.02 33.40
N SER A 16 6.39 58.76 34.57
CA SER A 16 5.48 57.66 34.96
C SER A 16 4.06 58.00 34.47
N CYS A 17 3.47 57.16 33.66
CA CYS A 17 2.02 57.09 33.53
C CYS A 17 1.56 55.64 33.75
N LYS A 18 0.95 55.40 34.93
CA LYS A 18 0.13 54.24 35.21
C LYS A 18 -1.06 54.21 34.23
N LYS A 19 -1.21 53.12 33.46
CA LYS A 19 -2.49 52.74 32.89
C LYS A 19 -2.78 51.29 33.23
N SER A 20 -3.99 51.09 33.70
CA SER A 20 -4.74 49.94 34.15
C SER A 20 -4.51 48.64 33.34
N GLY A 21 -4.55 47.56 34.09
CA GLY A 21 -4.45 46.18 33.62
C GLY A 21 -5.48 45.82 32.57
N GLY A 22 -4.98 45.20 31.55
CA GLY A 22 -5.69 44.29 30.72
C GLY A 22 -4.87 43.00 30.76
N ASP A 23 -5.41 41.94 31.34
CA ASP A 23 -4.88 40.58 31.25
C ASP A 23 -4.91 40.18 29.79
N SER A 24 -3.85 40.46 29.06
CA SER A 24 -3.56 39.76 27.82
C SER A 24 -2.81 38.49 28.18
N ASN A 25 -3.56 37.41 28.33
CA ASN A 25 -2.96 36.08 28.23
C ASN A 25 -2.07 36.07 26.99
N PRO A 26 -0.80 35.64 27.09
CA PRO A 26 0.02 35.46 25.88
C PRO A 26 -0.71 34.49 24.96
N PRO A 27 -0.64 34.70 23.62
CA PRO A 27 -1.26 33.77 22.69
C PRO A 27 -0.71 32.38 23.00
N ASP A 28 -1.63 31.46 23.22
CA ASP A 28 -1.36 30.04 23.42
C ASP A 28 -0.45 29.61 22.25
N LYS A 29 0.80 29.30 22.55
CA LYS A 29 1.74 28.73 21.58
C LYS A 29 1.16 27.36 21.25
N SER A 30 0.25 27.32 20.26
CA SER A 30 -0.22 26.06 19.71
C SER A 30 1.02 25.18 19.47
N LYS A 31 1.11 24.07 20.17
CA LYS A 31 2.25 23.16 20.11
C LYS A 31 2.54 22.87 18.64
N GLU A 32 3.74 23.22 18.20
CA GLU A 32 4.23 22.89 16.87
C GLU A 32 4.31 21.35 16.75
N ILE A 33 3.98 20.82 15.57
CA ILE A 33 4.09 19.38 15.30
C ILE A 33 5.57 19.02 15.30
N THR A 34 5.96 18.04 16.12
CA THR A 34 7.30 17.47 16.09
C THR A 34 7.32 16.36 15.05
N VAL A 35 8.06 16.58 13.97
CA VAL A 35 8.32 15.57 12.94
C VAL A 35 9.38 14.60 13.45
N TYR A 36 9.07 13.31 13.43
CA TYR A 36 10.00 12.23 13.76
C TYR A 36 10.34 11.42 12.52
N GLU A 37 11.60 11.01 12.40
CA GLU A 37 12.02 10.07 11.36
C GLU A 37 11.40 8.68 11.60
N PRO A 38 11.00 8.00 10.52
CA PRO A 38 10.42 6.67 10.63
C PRO A 38 11.45 5.66 11.16
N GLN A 39 11.05 4.90 12.19
CA GLN A 39 11.84 3.82 12.75
C GLN A 39 11.42 2.48 12.15
N ARG A 40 12.41 1.61 11.90
CA ARG A 40 12.13 0.25 11.42
C ARG A 40 11.54 -0.60 12.56
N VAL A 41 10.53 -1.40 12.24
CA VAL A 41 9.97 -2.38 13.17
C VAL A 41 10.97 -3.52 13.38
N ASN A 42 11.25 -3.85 14.64
CA ASN A 42 12.10 -4.97 15.00
C ASN A 42 11.32 -6.28 14.87
N LYS A 43 11.88 -7.22 14.14
CA LYS A 43 11.37 -8.59 13.98
C LYS A 43 12.52 -9.59 13.95
N THR A 44 12.29 -10.82 14.38
CA THR A 44 13.33 -11.86 14.46
C THR A 44 13.56 -12.56 13.11
N VAL A 45 12.61 -12.50 12.20
CA VAL A 45 12.70 -13.05 10.84
C VAL A 45 13.35 -12.02 9.92
N ASP A 46 14.50 -12.37 9.32
CA ASP A 46 15.23 -11.49 8.39
C ASP A 46 14.64 -11.44 6.99
N LYS A 47 13.81 -12.42 6.60
CA LYS A 47 13.17 -12.46 5.29
C LYS A 47 12.42 -11.16 5.02
N LYS A 48 12.61 -10.59 3.82
CA LYS A 48 11.87 -9.40 3.40
C LYS A 48 10.45 -9.78 3.04
N VAL A 49 9.50 -9.06 3.60
CA VAL A 49 8.06 -9.29 3.46
C VAL A 49 7.44 -8.13 2.71
N TYR A 50 6.85 -8.42 1.56
CA TYR A 50 6.11 -7.47 0.75
C TYR A 50 4.63 -7.83 0.73
N VAL A 51 3.75 -6.86 0.62
CA VAL A 51 2.31 -7.12 0.45
C VAL A 51 1.82 -6.63 -0.88
N HIS A 52 1.02 -7.42 -1.58
CA HIS A 52 0.41 -7.05 -2.85
C HIS A 52 -0.80 -6.15 -2.59
N LEU A 53 -0.83 -4.95 -3.20
CA LEU A 53 -1.86 -3.94 -3.01
C LEU A 53 -2.62 -3.69 -4.31
N MET A 54 -3.95 -3.68 -4.22
CA MET A 54 -4.86 -3.31 -5.30
C MET A 54 -5.29 -1.84 -5.14
N PRO A 55 -4.89 -0.91 -6.03
CA PRO A 55 -5.19 0.53 -5.92
C PRO A 55 -6.49 0.96 -6.63
N TRP A 56 -7.46 0.08 -6.82
CA TRP A 56 -8.59 0.21 -7.75
C TRP A 56 -9.93 0.59 -7.13
N PHE A 57 -10.01 0.80 -5.81
CA PHE A 57 -11.27 1.15 -5.16
C PHE A 57 -11.57 2.64 -5.29
N GLU A 58 -12.81 2.97 -5.66
CA GLU A 58 -13.31 4.34 -5.78
C GLU A 58 -14.66 4.49 -5.08
N ASP A 59 -14.85 5.61 -4.40
CA ASP A 59 -16.13 6.04 -3.90
C ASP A 59 -16.82 7.03 -4.87
N LYS A 60 -17.98 7.54 -4.48
CA LYS A 60 -18.77 8.47 -5.31
C LYS A 60 -18.11 9.83 -5.55
N THR A 61 -17.09 10.17 -4.75
CA THR A 61 -16.40 11.48 -4.83
C THR A 61 -15.09 11.40 -5.62
N THR A 62 -14.54 10.20 -5.79
CA THR A 62 -13.24 9.97 -6.41
C THR A 62 -13.30 9.27 -7.76
N ASN A 63 -14.44 8.59 -8.06
CA ASN A 63 -14.65 7.92 -9.34
C ASN A 63 -14.77 8.95 -10.50
N ASP A 64 -14.23 8.62 -11.65
CA ASP A 64 -14.36 9.43 -12.87
C ASP A 64 -15.82 9.59 -13.32
N GLN A 65 -16.67 8.60 -13.04
CA GLN A 65 -18.11 8.72 -13.20
C GLN A 65 -18.70 9.37 -11.95
N ALA A 66 -18.85 10.70 -11.98
CA ALA A 66 -19.33 11.48 -10.84
C ALA A 66 -20.61 10.90 -10.21
N GLY A 67 -20.58 10.75 -8.90
CA GLY A 67 -21.71 10.24 -8.11
C GLY A 67 -21.91 8.72 -8.17
N LYS A 68 -21.02 7.96 -8.82
CA LYS A 68 -21.07 6.49 -8.86
C LYS A 68 -19.94 5.87 -8.05
N TRP A 69 -20.19 4.72 -7.48
CA TRP A 69 -19.17 3.87 -6.87
C TRP A 69 -18.30 3.20 -7.93
N GLY A 70 -17.05 2.95 -7.62
CA GLY A 70 -16.13 2.22 -8.50
C GLY A 70 -16.54 0.76 -8.70
N GLN A 71 -16.17 0.22 -9.86
CA GLN A 71 -16.59 -1.12 -10.29
C GLN A 71 -16.10 -2.24 -9.34
N HIS A 72 -14.98 -2.06 -8.63
CA HIS A 72 -14.47 -3.07 -7.69
C HIS A 72 -15.27 -3.15 -6.37
N TRP A 73 -16.09 -2.11 -6.05
CA TRP A 73 -17.09 -2.21 -4.98
C TRP A 73 -18.47 -2.68 -5.47
N THR A 74 -18.76 -2.55 -6.77
CA THR A 74 -20.11 -2.83 -7.29
C THR A 74 -20.20 -4.08 -8.13
N MET A 75 -19.11 -4.46 -8.82
CA MET A 75 -19.15 -5.37 -9.96
C MET A 75 -20.35 -5.04 -10.87
N ALA A 76 -21.13 -6.01 -11.35
CA ALA A 76 -22.26 -5.76 -12.23
C ALA A 76 -23.59 -5.51 -11.48
N ASN A 77 -23.70 -5.89 -10.19
CA ASN A 77 -25.01 -5.99 -9.54
C ASN A 77 -25.07 -5.55 -8.06
N LYS A 78 -23.99 -5.00 -7.50
CA LYS A 78 -24.01 -4.47 -6.13
C LYS A 78 -24.11 -2.94 -6.11
N ASN A 79 -24.73 -2.43 -5.05
CA ASN A 79 -24.89 -0.98 -4.87
C ASN A 79 -24.59 -0.57 -3.43
N PRO A 80 -23.43 0.04 -3.15
CA PRO A 80 -23.08 0.48 -1.81
C PRO A 80 -23.92 1.63 -1.23
N ASP A 81 -24.88 2.19 -2.00
CA ASP A 81 -25.88 3.10 -1.44
C ASP A 81 -26.98 2.37 -0.66
N ILE A 82 -27.14 1.07 -0.89
CA ILE A 82 -28.03 0.21 -0.13
C ILE A 82 -27.29 -0.24 1.15
N THR A 83 -27.93 -0.03 2.30
CA THR A 83 -27.45 -0.48 3.60
C THR A 83 -28.44 -1.44 4.23
N ASP A 84 -27.94 -2.40 5.00
CA ASP A 84 -28.79 -3.24 5.84
C ASP A 84 -29.19 -2.51 7.15
N GLY A 85 -29.94 -3.20 8.03
CA GLY A 85 -30.40 -2.66 9.32
C GLY A 85 -29.30 -2.30 10.31
N ASN A 86 -28.05 -2.76 10.06
CA ASN A 86 -26.87 -2.45 10.86
C ASN A 86 -25.99 -1.36 10.20
N GLY A 87 -26.42 -0.78 9.09
CA GLY A 87 -25.66 0.23 8.36
C GLY A 87 -24.56 -0.34 7.45
N ILE A 88 -24.51 -1.65 7.25
CA ILE A 88 -23.54 -2.32 6.37
C ILE A 88 -23.95 -2.10 4.90
N ARG A 89 -23.04 -1.53 4.12
CA ARG A 89 -23.26 -1.26 2.69
C ARG A 89 -23.17 -2.53 1.86
N GLN A 90 -24.02 -2.64 0.85
CA GLN A 90 -23.93 -3.74 -0.11
C GLN A 90 -22.72 -3.55 -1.03
N ILE A 91 -21.74 -4.43 -0.92
CA ILE A 91 -20.51 -4.41 -1.73
C ILE A 91 -20.29 -5.74 -2.45
N ALA A 92 -19.48 -5.72 -3.50
CA ALA A 92 -19.08 -6.91 -4.25
C ALA A 92 -17.93 -7.66 -3.56
N ALA A 93 -18.20 -8.16 -2.35
CA ALA A 93 -17.23 -8.92 -1.55
C ALA A 93 -17.95 -9.78 -0.51
N HIS A 94 -17.32 -10.90 -0.14
CA HIS A 94 -17.78 -11.76 0.98
C HIS A 94 -17.37 -11.18 2.35
N TYR A 95 -16.33 -10.35 2.38
CA TYR A 95 -15.74 -9.81 3.62
C TYR A 95 -15.83 -8.28 3.62
N TYR A 96 -16.17 -7.71 4.77
CA TYR A 96 -16.44 -6.28 4.86
C TYR A 96 -15.29 -5.54 5.56
N PRO A 97 -14.67 -4.53 4.93
CA PRO A 97 -13.60 -3.76 5.56
C PRO A 97 -14.03 -3.13 6.87
N LEU A 98 -13.16 -3.08 7.88
CA LEU A 98 -13.46 -2.34 9.14
C LEU A 98 -13.73 -0.86 8.90
N THR A 99 -13.10 -0.29 7.88
CA THR A 99 -13.28 1.11 7.47
C THR A 99 -14.60 1.37 6.72
N GLY A 100 -15.32 0.30 6.33
CA GLY A 100 -16.32 0.34 5.27
C GLY A 100 -15.67 0.48 3.88
N PRO A 101 -16.45 0.49 2.80
CA PRO A 101 -15.92 0.69 1.45
C PRO A 101 -15.32 2.09 1.30
N TYR A 102 -14.17 2.18 0.68
CA TYR A 102 -13.32 3.38 0.61
C TYR A 102 -12.85 3.67 -0.81
N ALA A 103 -12.17 4.81 -0.97
CA ALA A 103 -11.40 5.14 -2.16
C ALA A 103 -9.90 4.91 -1.90
N SER A 104 -9.23 4.15 -2.79
CA SER A 104 -7.78 3.85 -2.66
C SER A 104 -6.89 5.10 -2.66
N GLY A 105 -7.35 6.18 -3.28
CA GLY A 105 -6.64 7.46 -3.31
C GLY A 105 -6.97 8.42 -2.17
N ASP A 106 -7.76 8.02 -1.17
CA ASP A 106 -8.04 8.84 0.02
C ASP A 106 -6.81 8.85 0.94
N PRO A 107 -6.24 10.02 1.28
CA PRO A 107 -5.02 10.10 2.09
C PRO A 107 -5.19 9.50 3.50
N ASP A 108 -6.39 9.55 4.08
CA ASP A 108 -6.66 8.97 5.40
C ASP A 108 -6.66 7.43 5.34
N ILE A 109 -7.14 6.84 4.23
CA ILE A 109 -7.05 5.39 3.97
C ILE A 109 -5.61 4.97 3.72
N ILE A 110 -4.86 5.71 2.92
CA ILE A 110 -3.45 5.40 2.64
C ILE A 110 -2.64 5.43 3.95
N GLU A 111 -2.86 6.43 4.81
CA GLU A 111 -2.22 6.52 6.13
C GLU A 111 -2.57 5.30 7.00
N TYR A 112 -3.84 4.94 7.09
CA TYR A 112 -4.33 3.79 7.82
C TYR A 112 -3.67 2.49 7.36
N GLN A 113 -3.68 2.23 6.06
CA GLN A 113 -3.12 1.02 5.46
C GLN A 113 -1.60 0.92 5.70
N LEU A 114 -0.86 1.99 5.42
CA LEU A 114 0.59 2.02 5.58
C LEU A 114 1.03 1.87 7.03
N LEU A 115 0.32 2.47 7.99
CA LEU A 115 0.62 2.30 9.41
C LEU A 115 0.36 0.87 9.88
N LEU A 116 -0.75 0.25 9.48
CA LEU A 116 -1.04 -1.15 9.79
C LEU A 116 0.00 -2.10 9.17
N MET A 117 0.36 -1.90 7.88
CA MET A 117 1.40 -2.67 7.22
C MET A 117 2.73 -2.58 7.98
N LYS A 118 3.17 -1.35 8.30
CA LYS A 118 4.38 -1.11 9.09
C LYS A 118 4.36 -1.84 10.43
N LEU A 119 3.31 -1.62 11.23
CA LEU A 119 3.21 -2.21 12.57
C LEU A 119 3.07 -3.74 12.54
N SER A 120 2.68 -4.32 11.41
CA SER A 120 2.62 -5.77 11.21
C SER A 120 3.96 -6.40 10.76
N GLY A 121 5.03 -5.59 10.59
CA GLY A 121 6.35 -6.08 10.21
C GLY A 121 6.56 -6.27 8.70
N ILE A 122 5.69 -5.68 7.88
CA ILE A 122 5.85 -5.63 6.42
C ILE A 122 6.97 -4.64 6.07
N ASP A 123 7.84 -5.00 5.13
CA ASP A 123 8.99 -4.18 4.69
C ASP A 123 8.64 -3.28 3.47
N GLY A 124 7.61 -3.63 2.72
CA GLY A 124 7.23 -2.88 1.53
C GLY A 124 5.97 -3.40 0.85
N VAL A 125 5.58 -2.71 -0.21
CA VAL A 125 4.34 -2.94 -0.95
C VAL A 125 4.67 -3.19 -2.41
N VAL A 126 4.09 -4.22 -3.01
CA VAL A 126 4.09 -4.43 -4.46
C VAL A 126 2.71 -4.04 -4.99
N ILE A 127 2.68 -3.02 -5.83
CA ILE A 127 1.43 -2.34 -6.23
C ILE A 127 1.02 -2.85 -7.61
N ASP A 128 -0.19 -3.38 -7.71
CA ASP A 128 -0.79 -3.73 -8.99
C ASP A 128 -0.94 -2.49 -9.88
N TRP A 129 -0.49 -2.58 -11.15
CA TRP A 129 -0.40 -1.41 -12.02
C TRP A 129 -0.72 -1.73 -13.49
N PRO A 130 -1.75 -1.09 -14.05
CA PRO A 130 -2.30 -1.46 -15.36
C PRO A 130 -1.54 -0.91 -16.57
N GLY A 131 -0.50 -0.06 -16.38
CA GLY A 131 0.07 0.77 -17.45
C GLY A 131 -0.59 2.15 -17.53
N ILE A 132 -0.09 2.99 -18.47
CA ILE A 132 -0.55 4.38 -18.65
C ILE A 132 -1.64 4.52 -19.74
N THR A 133 -2.06 3.44 -20.35
CA THR A 133 -3.09 3.46 -21.40
C THR A 133 -4.43 3.92 -20.83
N LYS A 134 -5.07 4.89 -21.48
CA LYS A 134 -6.35 5.45 -21.04
C LYS A 134 -7.50 4.55 -21.50
N LEU A 135 -7.77 3.52 -20.71
CA LEU A 135 -8.89 2.59 -20.93
C LEU A 135 -9.49 2.22 -19.57
N TYR A 136 -10.80 2.04 -19.50
CA TYR A 136 -11.54 1.73 -18.27
C TYR A 136 -11.14 2.65 -17.10
N ASP A 137 -10.86 2.08 -15.94
CA ASP A 137 -10.44 2.80 -14.73
C ASP A 137 -8.91 2.88 -14.57
N TYR A 138 -8.10 2.46 -15.57
CA TYR A 138 -6.64 2.46 -15.48
C TYR A 138 -6.04 3.81 -15.08
N PRO A 139 -6.53 4.98 -15.59
CA PRO A 139 -6.05 6.28 -15.12
C PRO A 139 -6.27 6.52 -13.62
N LEU A 140 -7.34 5.94 -13.03
CA LEU A 140 -7.60 6.03 -11.59
C LEU A 140 -6.59 5.22 -10.80
N LEU A 141 -6.26 4.01 -11.26
CA LEU A 141 -5.25 3.16 -10.63
C LEU A 141 -3.87 3.84 -10.64
N VAL A 142 -3.48 4.45 -11.75
CA VAL A 142 -2.23 5.23 -11.84
C VAL A 142 -2.23 6.38 -10.84
N ARG A 143 -3.31 7.18 -10.81
CA ARG A 143 -3.48 8.28 -9.85
C ARG A 143 -3.39 7.82 -8.40
N ASN A 144 -4.05 6.71 -8.05
CA ASN A 144 -4.07 6.18 -6.69
C ASN A 144 -2.69 5.63 -6.30
N THR A 145 -1.99 4.98 -7.23
CA THR A 145 -0.61 4.53 -7.05
C THR A 145 0.31 5.71 -6.72
N GLU A 146 0.21 6.81 -7.47
CA GLU A 146 1.03 8.00 -7.22
C GLU A 146 0.77 8.59 -5.84
N LYS A 147 -0.51 8.72 -5.43
CA LYS A 147 -0.87 9.18 -4.07
C LYS A 147 -0.35 8.26 -2.97
N PHE A 148 -0.37 6.96 -3.19
CA PHE A 148 0.17 5.99 -2.24
C PHE A 148 1.68 6.15 -2.08
N ILE A 149 2.40 6.34 -3.20
CA ILE A 149 3.86 6.54 -3.21
C ILE A 149 4.27 7.84 -2.49
N GLU A 150 3.46 8.89 -2.54
CA GLU A 150 3.74 10.16 -1.82
C GLU A 150 3.85 9.98 -0.30
N LEU A 151 3.15 9.01 0.29
CA LEU A 151 3.12 8.79 1.73
C LEU A 151 4.02 7.64 2.19
N ILE A 152 4.31 6.65 1.34
CA ILE A 152 4.99 5.40 1.74
C ILE A 152 6.36 5.64 2.37
N GLY A 153 7.14 6.58 1.84
CA GLY A 153 8.46 6.94 2.38
C GLY A 153 8.37 7.58 3.77
N LYS A 154 7.33 8.35 4.05
CA LYS A 154 7.10 8.97 5.37
C LYS A 154 6.84 7.94 6.46
N VAL A 155 6.33 6.77 6.10
CA VAL A 155 6.11 5.65 7.03
C VAL A 155 7.35 4.77 7.16
N GLY A 156 8.31 4.90 6.25
CA GLY A 156 9.55 4.10 6.23
C GLY A 156 9.36 2.74 5.58
N LEU A 157 8.42 2.60 4.65
CA LEU A 157 8.22 1.43 3.81
C LEU A 157 8.75 1.67 2.40
N ASN A 158 8.94 0.58 1.66
CA ASN A 158 9.38 0.60 0.28
C ASN A 158 8.27 0.11 -0.65
N PHE A 159 8.44 0.30 -1.98
CA PHE A 159 7.47 -0.19 -2.95
C PHE A 159 8.13 -0.70 -4.23
N ALA A 160 7.40 -1.54 -4.97
CA ALA A 160 7.69 -1.91 -6.34
C ALA A 160 6.37 -2.04 -7.12
N ILE A 161 6.47 -2.19 -8.43
CA ILE A 161 5.33 -2.33 -9.33
C ILE A 161 5.15 -3.80 -9.73
N VAL A 162 3.88 -4.22 -9.79
CA VAL A 162 3.43 -5.43 -10.47
C VAL A 162 2.71 -4.98 -11.74
N TYR A 163 3.28 -5.32 -12.89
CA TYR A 163 2.78 -4.87 -14.17
C TYR A 163 1.76 -5.86 -14.75
N GLU A 164 0.63 -5.34 -15.18
CA GLU A 164 -0.45 -6.08 -15.83
C GLU A 164 -0.29 -6.02 -17.37
N ASP A 165 0.60 -6.82 -17.94
CA ASP A 165 0.87 -6.78 -19.39
C ASP A 165 -0.34 -7.20 -20.24
N GLN A 166 -1.31 -7.96 -19.70
CA GLN A 166 -2.56 -8.30 -20.35
C GLN A 166 -3.36 -7.07 -20.81
N ASN A 167 -3.23 -5.95 -20.10
CA ASN A 167 -3.92 -4.70 -20.40
C ASN A 167 -3.48 -4.12 -21.76
N ILE A 168 -2.29 -4.47 -22.22
CA ILE A 168 -1.81 -4.13 -23.59
C ILE A 168 -2.64 -4.87 -24.66
N ASN A 169 -2.93 -6.16 -24.47
CA ASN A 169 -3.83 -6.90 -25.37
C ASN A 169 -5.23 -6.30 -25.36
N ILE A 170 -5.77 -6.04 -24.16
CA ILE A 170 -7.11 -5.45 -24.00
C ILE A 170 -7.18 -4.10 -24.72
N ALA A 171 -6.17 -3.26 -24.57
CA ALA A 171 -6.11 -1.95 -25.24
C ALA A 171 -6.00 -2.06 -26.77
N PHE A 172 -5.24 -3.05 -27.26
CA PHE A 172 -5.09 -3.32 -28.68
C PHE A 172 -6.41 -3.81 -29.31
N ASP A 173 -7.09 -4.75 -28.66
CA ASP A 173 -8.37 -5.29 -29.12
C ASP A 173 -9.48 -4.24 -29.11
N ASN A 174 -9.44 -3.32 -28.15
CA ASN A 174 -10.33 -2.15 -28.09
C ASN A 174 -9.90 -1.01 -29.04
N LYS A 175 -8.85 -1.19 -29.85
CA LYS A 175 -8.33 -0.20 -30.81
C LYS A 175 -7.89 1.13 -30.18
N VAL A 176 -7.54 1.12 -28.90
CA VAL A 176 -6.99 2.28 -28.19
C VAL A 176 -5.52 2.47 -28.53
N ILE A 177 -4.81 1.36 -28.79
CA ILE A 177 -3.44 1.35 -29.27
C ILE A 177 -3.33 0.55 -30.56
N THR A 178 -2.29 0.83 -31.37
CA THR A 178 -2.02 0.14 -32.65
C THR A 178 -0.69 -0.64 -32.62
N ASN A 179 0.14 -0.42 -31.60
CA ASN A 179 1.46 -1.06 -31.46
C ASN A 179 1.64 -1.49 -29.99
N LYS A 180 1.56 -2.79 -29.72
CA LYS A 180 1.70 -3.38 -28.38
C LYS A 180 3.08 -3.09 -27.76
N ILE A 181 4.16 -3.34 -28.50
CA ILE A 181 5.53 -3.09 -28.03
C ILE A 181 5.73 -1.60 -27.71
N GLY A 182 5.32 -0.71 -28.62
CA GLY A 182 5.45 0.73 -28.41
C GLY A 182 4.67 1.24 -27.18
N ALA A 183 3.49 0.68 -26.93
CA ALA A 183 2.69 1.01 -25.72
C ALA A 183 3.42 0.54 -24.45
N ALA A 184 3.89 -0.71 -24.41
CA ALA A 184 4.66 -1.23 -23.29
C ALA A 184 5.98 -0.48 -23.05
N GLN A 185 6.67 -0.05 -24.12
CA GLN A 185 7.85 0.84 -24.01
C GLN A 185 7.50 2.19 -23.36
N GLY A 186 6.31 2.72 -23.66
CA GLY A 186 5.76 3.90 -22.99
C GLY A 186 5.57 3.66 -21.50
N ASP A 187 5.00 2.52 -21.10
CA ASP A 187 4.85 2.12 -19.70
C ASP A 187 6.20 2.01 -18.99
N MET A 188 7.21 1.36 -19.62
CA MET A 188 8.54 1.23 -19.04
C MET A 188 9.22 2.60 -18.85
N THR A 189 9.11 3.48 -19.85
CA THR A 189 9.65 4.86 -19.77
C THR A 189 9.00 5.66 -18.65
N TYR A 190 7.70 5.49 -18.46
CA TYR A 190 6.97 6.11 -17.37
C TYR A 190 7.46 5.59 -16.01
N MET A 191 7.56 4.26 -15.85
CA MET A 191 8.07 3.66 -14.62
C MET A 191 9.50 4.11 -14.30
N GLU A 192 10.41 4.16 -15.28
CA GLU A 192 11.77 4.64 -15.06
C GLU A 192 11.80 6.10 -14.60
N THR A 193 10.94 6.93 -15.18
CA THR A 193 10.91 8.37 -14.89
C THR A 193 10.27 8.68 -13.54
N LYS A 194 9.17 7.99 -13.22
CA LYS A 194 8.32 8.31 -12.07
C LYS A 194 8.63 7.44 -10.84
N TYR A 195 8.98 6.17 -11.04
CA TYR A 195 9.04 5.20 -9.95
C TYR A 195 10.47 4.71 -9.65
N PHE A 196 11.23 4.21 -10.63
CA PHE A 196 12.52 3.56 -10.39
C PHE A 196 13.59 4.47 -9.75
N LYS A 197 13.46 5.78 -9.95
CA LYS A 197 14.36 6.80 -9.35
C LYS A 197 13.98 7.18 -7.92
N ASN A 198 12.81 6.75 -7.43
CA ASN A 198 12.39 7.02 -6.07
C ASN A 198 13.31 6.27 -5.09
N SER A 199 13.75 6.93 -4.02
CA SER A 199 14.64 6.35 -3.00
C SER A 199 14.02 5.16 -2.26
N ASN A 200 12.68 5.09 -2.20
CA ASN A 200 11.93 4.00 -1.58
C ASN A 200 11.56 2.89 -2.57
N TYR A 201 12.00 2.97 -3.84
CA TYR A 201 11.75 1.87 -4.78
C TYR A 201 12.60 0.65 -4.40
N ILE A 202 11.97 -0.53 -4.34
CA ILE A 202 12.65 -1.78 -3.99
C ILE A 202 13.64 -2.15 -5.10
N LYS A 203 14.86 -2.49 -4.70
CA LYS A 203 15.92 -2.94 -5.61
C LYS A 203 16.46 -4.29 -5.18
N ILE A 204 16.74 -5.14 -6.15
CA ILE A 204 17.43 -6.42 -5.99
C ILE A 204 18.75 -6.31 -6.77
N ASP A 205 19.88 -6.46 -6.09
CA ASP A 205 21.23 -6.31 -6.66
C ASP A 205 21.41 -4.99 -7.45
N GLY A 206 20.86 -3.90 -6.88
CA GLY A 206 20.93 -2.56 -7.46
C GLY A 206 19.95 -2.28 -8.62
N LYS A 207 19.23 -3.30 -9.11
CA LYS A 207 18.23 -3.18 -10.18
C LYS A 207 16.83 -2.97 -9.60
N PRO A 208 15.99 -2.09 -10.18
CA PRO A 208 14.62 -1.92 -9.72
C PRO A 208 13.83 -3.24 -9.87
N LEU A 209 13.11 -3.64 -8.81
CA LEU A 209 12.25 -4.81 -8.84
C LEU A 209 11.01 -4.52 -9.71
N LEU A 210 10.75 -5.38 -10.69
CA LEU A 210 9.54 -5.35 -11.49
C LEU A 210 8.94 -6.76 -11.55
N LEU A 211 7.70 -6.89 -11.08
CA LEU A 211 6.94 -8.12 -11.25
C LEU A 211 5.99 -7.95 -12.44
N VAL A 212 5.65 -9.06 -13.13
CA VAL A 212 4.55 -9.09 -14.10
C VAL A 212 3.54 -10.15 -13.66
N PHE A 213 2.25 -9.79 -13.65
CA PHE A 213 1.19 -10.77 -13.43
C PHE A 213 0.93 -11.55 -14.73
N GLY A 214 1.86 -12.44 -15.03
CA GLY A 214 2.00 -13.17 -16.29
C GLY A 214 3.45 -13.61 -16.49
N PRO A 215 3.96 -13.61 -17.74
CA PRO A 215 3.51 -12.87 -18.94
C PRO A 215 2.23 -13.39 -19.60
N GLN A 216 1.36 -12.49 -20.03
CA GLN A 216 0.13 -12.82 -20.73
C GLN A 216 0.11 -12.30 -22.18
N THR A 217 0.72 -11.14 -22.42
CA THR A 217 0.79 -10.52 -23.75
C THR A 217 2.10 -10.83 -24.47
N PHE A 218 3.22 -10.66 -23.79
CA PHE A 218 4.55 -10.82 -24.38
C PHE A 218 5.13 -12.17 -23.96
N GLN A 219 5.09 -13.15 -24.85
CA GLN A 219 5.43 -14.55 -24.55
C GLN A 219 6.73 -15.01 -25.18
N SER A 220 7.69 -14.08 -25.39
CA SER A 220 9.01 -14.42 -25.88
C SER A 220 10.11 -13.50 -25.34
N GLU A 221 11.33 -14.06 -25.21
CA GLU A 221 12.53 -13.30 -24.84
C GLU A 221 12.74 -12.07 -25.73
N SER A 222 12.47 -12.21 -27.03
CA SER A 222 12.65 -11.13 -28.01
C SER A 222 11.72 -9.95 -27.74
N GLU A 223 10.45 -10.22 -27.42
CA GLU A 223 9.47 -9.19 -27.10
C GLU A 223 9.84 -8.46 -25.81
N TRP A 224 10.17 -9.17 -24.72
CA TRP A 224 10.62 -8.53 -23.49
C TRP A 224 11.91 -7.73 -23.66
N THR A 225 12.82 -8.21 -24.51
CA THR A 225 14.03 -7.44 -24.85
C THR A 225 13.68 -6.12 -25.53
N GLN A 226 12.68 -6.12 -26.42
CA GLN A 226 12.17 -4.90 -27.05
C GLN A 226 11.43 -4.01 -26.07
N VAL A 227 10.55 -4.56 -25.21
CA VAL A 227 9.83 -3.83 -24.16
C VAL A 227 10.80 -3.07 -23.26
N PHE A 228 11.91 -3.70 -22.86
CA PHE A 228 12.92 -3.09 -21.99
C PHE A 228 13.97 -2.24 -22.72
N ALA A 229 13.91 -2.14 -24.06
CA ALA A 229 14.90 -1.39 -24.83
C ALA A 229 15.07 0.09 -24.42
N PRO A 230 14.00 0.83 -24.07
CA PRO A 230 14.13 2.25 -23.68
C PRO A 230 14.73 2.47 -22.29
N LEU A 231 14.84 1.45 -21.44
CA LEU A 231 15.31 1.60 -20.06
C LEU A 231 16.83 1.75 -20.00
N ASN A 232 17.32 2.74 -19.23
CA ASN A 232 18.74 2.89 -18.92
C ASN A 232 19.24 1.79 -17.97
N THR A 233 18.40 1.35 -17.04
CA THR A 233 18.69 0.24 -16.14
C THR A 233 17.59 -0.81 -16.26
N LYS A 234 17.96 -1.99 -16.76
CA LYS A 234 17.00 -3.10 -16.84
C LYS A 234 16.58 -3.54 -15.43
N PRO A 235 15.30 -3.86 -15.23
CA PRO A 235 14.80 -4.29 -13.93
C PRO A 235 15.32 -5.69 -13.54
N ALA A 236 15.30 -5.99 -12.26
CA ALA A 236 15.19 -7.36 -11.76
C ALA A 236 13.75 -7.80 -12.02
N PHE A 237 13.53 -8.52 -13.11
CA PHE A 237 12.22 -8.84 -13.65
C PHE A 237 11.76 -10.23 -13.20
N PHE A 238 10.56 -10.30 -12.62
CA PHE A 238 9.99 -11.51 -12.06
C PHE A 238 8.64 -11.83 -12.72
N THR A 239 8.48 -13.08 -13.12
CA THR A 239 7.24 -13.61 -13.69
C THR A 239 6.49 -14.47 -12.68
N LEU A 240 5.26 -14.81 -12.99
CA LEU A 240 4.55 -15.87 -12.26
C LEU A 240 5.31 -17.20 -12.38
N TRP A 241 5.05 -18.10 -11.45
CA TRP A 241 5.64 -19.44 -11.43
C TRP A 241 5.40 -20.20 -12.74
N ASN A 242 6.45 -20.80 -13.28
CA ASN A 242 6.54 -21.51 -14.56
C ASN A 242 6.47 -20.63 -15.81
N GLU A 243 6.46 -19.29 -15.67
CA GLU A 243 6.34 -18.37 -16.80
C GLU A 243 7.68 -17.68 -17.18
N SER A 244 8.77 -17.99 -16.47
CA SER A 244 10.06 -17.32 -16.73
C SER A 244 10.66 -17.67 -18.10
N ASN A 245 10.27 -18.80 -18.69
CA ASN A 245 10.73 -19.19 -20.03
C ASN A 245 10.26 -18.21 -21.11
N GLU A 246 9.08 -17.60 -20.94
CA GLU A 246 8.50 -16.61 -21.86
C GLU A 246 9.33 -15.31 -21.86
N ALA A 247 9.88 -14.95 -20.72
CA ALA A 247 10.79 -13.81 -20.62
C ALA A 247 12.25 -14.15 -20.97
N GLY A 248 12.61 -15.44 -20.99
CA GLY A 248 13.95 -15.94 -21.26
C GLY A 248 15.01 -15.30 -20.37
N LYS A 249 16.11 -14.83 -20.94
CA LYS A 249 17.20 -14.16 -20.19
C LYS A 249 16.83 -12.83 -19.56
N ASN A 250 15.65 -12.27 -19.87
CA ASN A 250 15.17 -11.07 -19.20
C ASN A 250 14.62 -11.39 -17.81
N ALA A 251 14.19 -12.64 -17.53
CA ALA A 251 13.72 -13.05 -16.21
C ALA A 251 14.88 -13.15 -15.21
N SER A 252 14.71 -12.53 -14.04
CA SER A 252 15.60 -12.65 -12.88
C SER A 252 15.07 -13.64 -11.85
N GLY A 253 13.77 -13.93 -11.90
CA GLY A 253 13.11 -14.78 -10.92
C GLY A 253 11.65 -15.06 -11.22
N GLU A 254 11.06 -15.87 -10.32
CA GLU A 254 9.64 -16.21 -10.34
C GLU A 254 9.02 -15.93 -8.97
N PHE A 255 7.73 -15.64 -8.97
CA PHE A 255 6.95 -15.52 -7.73
C PHE A 255 5.72 -16.42 -7.74
N ALA A 256 5.36 -16.94 -6.57
CA ALA A 256 4.15 -17.73 -6.40
C ALA A 256 2.93 -16.81 -6.19
N TRP A 257 1.76 -17.30 -6.57
CA TRP A 257 0.46 -16.67 -6.33
C TRP A 257 -0.43 -17.60 -5.49
N VAL A 258 -1.75 -17.50 -5.63
CA VAL A 258 -2.72 -18.45 -5.09
C VAL A 258 -3.02 -19.49 -6.16
N TYR A 259 -2.93 -20.77 -5.82
CA TYR A 259 -3.13 -21.88 -6.75
C TYR A 259 -4.26 -22.81 -6.27
N LYS A 260 -4.94 -23.44 -7.23
CA LYS A 260 -6.09 -24.33 -6.99
C LYS A 260 -5.76 -25.48 -6.03
N ASN A 261 -4.61 -26.13 -6.19
CA ASN A 261 -4.21 -27.25 -5.34
C ASN A 261 -3.51 -26.78 -4.04
N HIS A 262 -3.63 -25.49 -3.74
CA HIS A 262 -3.28 -24.89 -2.45
C HIS A 262 -1.84 -25.22 -1.99
N LEU A 263 -1.69 -25.96 -0.87
CA LEU A 263 -0.39 -26.26 -0.26
C LEU A 263 0.50 -27.13 -1.15
N ASP A 264 -0.09 -28.03 -1.95
CA ASP A 264 0.67 -28.91 -2.85
C ASP A 264 1.37 -28.10 -3.95
N ASP A 265 0.68 -27.12 -4.54
CA ASP A 265 1.28 -26.23 -5.53
C ASP A 265 2.36 -25.34 -4.91
N LEU A 266 2.17 -24.81 -3.71
CA LEU A 266 3.20 -24.06 -2.99
C LEU A 266 4.45 -24.91 -2.71
N ASN A 267 4.25 -26.15 -2.23
CA ASN A 267 5.34 -27.09 -2.02
C ASN A 267 6.07 -27.42 -3.34
N GLY A 268 5.32 -27.59 -4.43
CA GLY A 268 5.87 -27.75 -5.77
C GLY A 268 6.75 -26.59 -6.20
N PHE A 269 6.28 -25.36 -6.02
CA PHE A 269 7.07 -24.16 -6.28
C PHE A 269 8.33 -24.09 -5.43
N TYR A 270 8.24 -24.35 -4.12
CA TYR A 270 9.39 -24.22 -3.23
C TYR A 270 10.44 -25.30 -3.46
N SER A 271 10.03 -26.52 -3.80
CA SER A 271 10.95 -27.65 -4.05
C SER A 271 11.57 -27.64 -5.46
N LYS A 272 10.95 -26.94 -6.44
CA LYS A 272 11.46 -26.86 -7.81
C LYS A 272 12.89 -26.30 -7.83
N THR A 273 13.81 -27.01 -8.49
CA THR A 273 15.14 -26.47 -8.79
C THR A 273 14.99 -25.35 -9.83
N TYR A 274 15.44 -24.15 -9.51
CA TYR A 274 15.37 -22.99 -10.36
C TYR A 274 16.61 -22.12 -10.15
N SER A 275 17.24 -21.68 -11.23
CA SER A 275 18.47 -20.88 -11.17
C SER A 275 18.26 -19.41 -10.84
N GLY A 276 17.03 -18.91 -10.99
CA GLY A 276 16.65 -17.54 -10.63
C GLY A 276 16.23 -17.41 -9.18
N ILE A 277 15.89 -16.18 -8.79
CA ILE A 277 15.43 -15.86 -7.44
C ILE A 277 13.93 -16.23 -7.32
N LYS A 278 13.54 -16.78 -6.18
CA LYS A 278 12.13 -17.02 -5.85
C LYS A 278 11.59 -15.98 -4.86
N ILE A 279 10.35 -15.55 -5.08
CA ILE A 279 9.56 -14.85 -4.07
C ILE A 279 8.46 -15.82 -3.62
N SER A 280 8.49 -16.20 -2.34
CA SER A 280 7.46 -17.06 -1.76
C SER A 280 6.14 -16.32 -1.57
N SER A 281 5.02 -17.04 -1.43
CA SER A 281 3.68 -16.49 -1.26
C SER A 281 3.01 -17.01 0.01
N ALA A 282 2.29 -16.14 0.71
CA ALA A 282 1.37 -16.52 1.77
C ALA A 282 0.04 -15.77 1.58
N TYR A 283 -1.07 -16.46 1.84
CA TYR A 283 -2.41 -15.94 1.61
C TYR A 283 -3.41 -16.52 2.62
N PRO A 284 -4.52 -15.79 2.93
CA PRO A 284 -5.53 -16.24 3.90
C PRO A 284 -6.50 -17.29 3.36
N GLY A 285 -6.55 -17.46 2.05
CA GLY A 285 -7.47 -18.30 1.30
C GLY A 285 -7.79 -17.66 -0.05
N PHE A 286 -8.85 -18.17 -0.71
CA PHE A 286 -9.37 -17.63 -1.96
C PHE A 286 -10.89 -17.86 -2.01
N HIS A 287 -11.68 -16.79 -2.07
CA HIS A 287 -13.13 -16.86 -2.15
C HIS A 287 -13.66 -15.75 -3.03
N ALA A 288 -13.57 -15.96 -4.35
CA ALA A 288 -13.97 -14.96 -5.34
C ALA A 288 -15.47 -14.65 -5.27
N PHE A 289 -15.81 -13.42 -5.54
CA PHE A 289 -17.18 -12.89 -5.60
C PHE A 289 -17.69 -12.72 -7.04
N TYR A 290 -16.93 -13.19 -8.03
CA TYR A 290 -17.20 -12.92 -9.44
C TYR A 290 -18.57 -13.44 -9.89
N GLN A 291 -18.95 -14.65 -9.49
CA GLN A 291 -20.26 -15.23 -9.84
C GLN A 291 -21.39 -14.43 -9.19
N GLU A 292 -21.30 -14.17 -7.91
CA GLU A 292 -22.29 -13.40 -7.14
C GLU A 292 -22.33 -11.92 -7.55
N GLY A 293 -21.20 -11.41 -8.02
CA GLY A 293 -21.04 -10.03 -8.55
C GLY A 293 -21.46 -9.87 -10.01
N GLY A 294 -21.67 -10.98 -10.72
CA GLY A 294 -22.06 -10.95 -12.13
C GLY A 294 -20.92 -10.71 -13.12
N TRP A 295 -19.65 -10.98 -12.73
CA TRP A 295 -18.47 -10.86 -13.59
C TRP A 295 -18.00 -12.19 -14.20
N GLY A 296 -18.70 -13.30 -13.96
CA GLY A 296 -18.37 -14.60 -14.52
C GLY A 296 -18.50 -15.71 -13.49
N THR A 297 -17.67 -16.74 -13.60
CA THR A 297 -17.65 -17.89 -12.69
C THR A 297 -16.47 -17.82 -11.74
N ASN A 298 -16.66 -18.33 -10.52
CA ASN A 298 -15.55 -18.47 -9.57
C ASN A 298 -14.64 -19.63 -10.00
N PRO A 299 -13.31 -19.42 -10.14
CA PRO A 299 -12.42 -20.45 -10.68
C PRO A 299 -12.22 -21.63 -9.72
N PHE A 300 -12.13 -21.36 -8.42
CA PHE A 300 -12.01 -22.34 -7.32
C PHE A 300 -12.27 -21.62 -5.99
N LYS A 301 -12.23 -22.39 -4.89
CA LYS A 301 -12.30 -21.84 -3.54
C LYS A 301 -11.27 -22.50 -2.64
N ILE A 302 -10.62 -21.70 -1.80
CA ILE A 302 -9.82 -22.12 -0.65
C ILE A 302 -10.41 -21.38 0.55
N ASP A 303 -10.71 -22.09 1.64
CA ASP A 303 -11.33 -21.47 2.81
C ASP A 303 -10.48 -20.34 3.37
N VAL A 304 -11.06 -19.16 3.42
CA VAL A 304 -10.42 -17.96 3.99
C VAL A 304 -10.51 -18.05 5.50
N SER A 305 -9.36 -18.24 6.14
CA SER A 305 -9.30 -18.44 7.59
C SER A 305 -7.93 -18.09 8.18
N LEU A 306 -7.91 -17.86 9.48
CA LEU A 306 -6.67 -17.68 10.25
C LEU A 306 -5.76 -18.92 10.16
N GLN A 307 -6.34 -20.12 10.08
CA GLN A 307 -5.60 -21.36 9.92
C GLN A 307 -4.92 -21.44 8.56
N THR A 308 -5.64 -21.19 7.47
CA THR A 308 -5.07 -21.17 6.11
C THR A 308 -3.93 -20.19 6.01
N PHE A 309 -4.10 -18.98 6.55
CA PHE A 309 -3.04 -17.97 6.56
C PHE A 309 -1.81 -18.43 7.37
N SER A 310 -2.01 -19.02 8.54
CA SER A 310 -0.91 -19.57 9.33
C SER A 310 -0.14 -20.66 8.58
N GLN A 311 -0.83 -21.58 7.88
CA GLN A 311 -0.23 -22.67 7.12
C GLN A 311 0.59 -22.15 5.93
N THR A 312 0.05 -21.23 5.15
CA THR A 312 0.77 -20.65 3.99
C THR A 312 1.96 -19.81 4.43
N LEU A 313 1.84 -19.06 5.55
CA LEU A 313 2.98 -18.36 6.17
C LEU A 313 4.08 -19.32 6.61
N ASP A 314 3.75 -20.43 7.26
CA ASP A 314 4.74 -21.40 7.70
C ASP A 314 5.53 -21.97 6.52
N LEU A 315 4.86 -22.36 5.44
CA LEU A 315 5.52 -22.83 4.22
C LEU A 315 6.41 -21.75 3.59
N ALA A 316 5.90 -20.52 3.48
CA ALA A 316 6.65 -19.42 2.90
C ALA A 316 7.88 -19.05 3.73
N LEU A 317 7.79 -19.08 5.06
CA LEU A 317 8.90 -18.81 5.98
C LEU A 317 9.95 -19.92 5.98
N GLN A 318 9.54 -21.18 5.88
CA GLN A 318 10.43 -22.35 5.82
C GLN A 318 11.13 -22.48 4.46
N SER A 319 10.59 -21.87 3.39
CA SER A 319 11.20 -21.93 2.06
C SER A 319 12.55 -21.19 2.01
N ASN A 320 13.42 -21.61 1.08
CA ASN A 320 14.70 -20.94 0.82
C ASN A 320 14.56 -19.61 0.03
N ALA A 321 13.34 -19.19 -0.31
CA ALA A 321 13.11 -17.92 -1.00
C ALA A 321 13.55 -16.75 -0.10
N PRO A 322 14.40 -15.82 -0.60
CA PRO A 322 14.88 -14.70 0.21
C PRO A 322 13.80 -13.63 0.46
N TYR A 323 12.77 -13.63 -0.36
CA TYR A 323 11.66 -12.70 -0.32
C TYR A 323 10.34 -13.45 -0.18
N MET A 324 9.38 -12.82 0.48
CA MET A 324 8.00 -13.32 0.62
C MET A 324 7.03 -12.21 0.25
N GLN A 325 5.99 -12.55 -0.51
CA GLN A 325 4.84 -11.68 -0.69
C GLN A 325 3.60 -12.21 0.03
N LEU A 326 2.76 -11.30 0.48
CA LEU A 326 1.45 -11.56 1.05
C LEU A 326 0.40 -11.25 -0.02
N VAL A 327 -0.41 -12.21 -0.36
CA VAL A 327 -1.44 -12.10 -1.41
C VAL A 327 -2.81 -12.16 -0.75
N THR A 328 -3.45 -11.04 -0.59
CA THR A 328 -3.16 -9.61 -0.90
C THR A 328 -3.41 -8.73 0.32
N TRP A 329 -3.13 -7.43 0.23
CA TRP A 329 -3.59 -6.50 1.26
C TRP A 329 -5.12 -6.40 1.23
N ASN A 330 -5.70 -6.14 0.05
CA ASN A 330 -7.08 -5.67 -0.08
C ASN A 330 -7.84 -6.17 -1.33
N ASP A 331 -7.50 -7.34 -1.89
CA ASP A 331 -8.36 -7.89 -2.94
C ASP A 331 -9.61 -8.52 -2.32
N TYR A 332 -10.63 -7.67 -2.16
CA TYR A 332 -11.94 -8.07 -1.65
C TYR A 332 -12.74 -8.88 -2.67
N GLY A 333 -12.50 -8.66 -3.97
CA GLY A 333 -13.13 -9.38 -5.06
C GLY A 333 -12.77 -10.86 -5.09
N GLU A 334 -11.53 -11.19 -4.70
CA GLU A 334 -11.03 -12.57 -4.60
C GLU A 334 -11.03 -13.13 -3.17
N GLY A 335 -11.28 -12.28 -2.17
CA GLY A 335 -11.27 -12.70 -0.77
C GLY A 335 -9.88 -13.06 -0.25
N THR A 336 -8.82 -12.61 -0.90
CA THR A 336 -7.42 -12.85 -0.49
C THR A 336 -6.90 -11.79 0.48
N MET A 337 -7.74 -10.85 0.91
CA MET A 337 -7.36 -9.71 1.74
C MET A 337 -6.90 -10.12 3.14
N ILE A 338 -5.84 -9.45 3.62
CA ILE A 338 -5.42 -9.48 5.04
C ILE A 338 -5.68 -8.16 5.77
N GLU A 339 -6.14 -7.12 5.07
CA GLU A 339 -6.63 -5.89 5.66
C GLU A 339 -7.73 -6.20 6.69
N PRO A 340 -7.80 -5.49 7.84
CA PRO A 340 -8.80 -5.78 8.86
C PRO A 340 -10.24 -5.71 8.34
N THR A 341 -11.01 -6.75 8.62
CA THR A 341 -12.43 -6.89 8.24
C THR A 341 -13.31 -7.08 9.45
N GLN A 342 -14.61 -6.93 9.29
CA GLN A 342 -15.55 -7.25 10.38
C GLN A 342 -15.49 -8.72 10.81
N GLN A 343 -15.22 -9.63 9.86
CA GLN A 343 -15.17 -11.07 10.11
C GLN A 343 -13.90 -11.52 10.83
N PHE A 344 -12.76 -10.95 10.49
CA PHE A 344 -11.46 -11.40 11.01
C PHE A 344 -10.78 -10.39 11.94
N GLN A 345 -11.33 -9.17 12.06
CA GLN A 345 -10.75 -8.11 12.86
C GLN A 345 -9.25 -7.93 12.51
N TYR A 346 -8.35 -7.91 13.46
CA TYR A 346 -6.90 -7.83 13.26
C TYR A 346 -6.21 -9.20 13.21
N GLY A 347 -6.97 -10.30 13.14
CA GLY A 347 -6.44 -11.65 13.32
C GLY A 347 -5.33 -12.02 12.33
N PHE A 348 -5.44 -11.67 11.04
CA PHE A 348 -4.38 -11.90 10.06
C PHE A 348 -3.10 -11.14 10.41
N LEU A 349 -3.23 -9.87 10.80
CA LEU A 349 -2.09 -9.03 11.15
C LEU A 349 -1.39 -9.51 12.44
N THR A 350 -2.17 -9.97 13.44
CA THR A 350 -1.64 -10.54 14.67
C THR A 350 -0.88 -11.86 14.42
N ILE A 351 -1.41 -12.73 13.54
CA ILE A 351 -0.70 -13.95 13.11
C ILE A 351 0.61 -13.56 12.41
N LEU A 352 0.56 -12.60 11.50
CA LEU A 352 1.75 -12.13 10.79
C LEU A 352 2.81 -11.61 11.77
N GLN A 353 2.43 -10.74 12.72
CA GLN A 353 3.33 -10.24 13.76
C GLN A 353 3.99 -11.37 14.54
N ASN A 354 3.21 -12.34 14.99
CA ASN A 354 3.68 -13.49 15.76
C ASN A 354 4.67 -14.34 14.94
N LYS A 355 4.35 -14.66 13.69
CA LYS A 355 5.19 -15.48 12.80
C LYS A 355 6.49 -14.77 12.40
N LEU A 356 6.45 -13.46 12.25
CA LEU A 356 7.65 -12.67 11.95
C LEU A 356 8.47 -12.34 13.20
N GLY A 357 7.95 -12.60 14.40
CA GLY A 357 8.59 -12.24 15.66
C GLY A 357 8.71 -10.74 15.85
N VAL A 358 7.64 -9.99 15.50
CA VAL A 358 7.56 -8.54 15.72
C VAL A 358 7.57 -8.25 17.21
N GLN A 359 8.42 -7.31 17.61
CA GLN A 359 8.67 -7.01 19.02
C GLN A 359 7.99 -5.70 19.44
N ASN A 360 7.45 -5.69 20.66
CA ASN A 360 6.91 -4.49 21.33
C ASN A 360 5.74 -3.81 20.62
N ILE A 361 5.05 -4.51 19.72
CA ILE A 361 3.85 -4.03 19.04
C ILE A 361 2.73 -5.04 19.30
N LYS A 362 1.56 -4.55 19.73
CA LYS A 362 0.42 -5.37 20.14
C LYS A 362 -0.81 -5.02 19.31
N GLU A 363 -1.85 -5.86 19.40
CA GLU A 363 -3.14 -5.60 18.74
C GLU A 363 -3.76 -4.25 19.15
N GLU A 364 -3.54 -3.79 20.40
CA GLU A 364 -4.00 -2.47 20.85
C GLU A 364 -3.38 -1.31 20.06
N ASP A 365 -2.15 -1.49 19.52
CA ASP A 365 -1.49 -0.49 18.68
C ASP A 365 -2.12 -0.48 17.27
N LEU A 366 -2.51 -1.64 16.74
CA LEU A 366 -3.26 -1.75 15.49
C LEU A 366 -4.65 -1.09 15.62
N LYS A 367 -5.34 -1.34 16.74
CA LYS A 367 -6.63 -0.69 17.05
C LYS A 367 -6.49 0.84 17.17
N ALA A 368 -5.37 1.32 17.70
CA ALA A 368 -5.12 2.75 17.81
C ALA A 368 -4.91 3.41 16.43
N VAL A 369 -4.39 2.68 15.43
CA VAL A 369 -4.35 3.17 14.02
C VAL A 369 -5.77 3.34 13.47
N SER A 370 -6.68 2.41 13.74
CA SER A 370 -8.09 2.55 13.35
C SER A 370 -8.75 3.73 14.03
N LEU A 371 -8.45 3.96 15.32
CA LEU A 371 -8.92 5.15 16.02
C LEU A 371 -8.38 6.45 15.38
N LEU A 372 -7.12 6.49 14.97
CA LEU A 372 -6.56 7.64 14.24
C LEU A 372 -7.38 7.92 12.98
N TYR A 373 -7.65 6.89 12.17
CA TYR A 373 -8.47 7.01 10.96
C TYR A 373 -9.89 7.55 11.26
N GLU A 374 -10.58 6.99 12.25
CA GLU A 374 -11.92 7.46 12.67
C GLU A 374 -11.91 8.92 13.08
N LEU A 375 -10.91 9.33 13.88
CA LEU A 375 -10.77 10.71 14.34
C LEU A 375 -10.41 11.66 13.19
N ARG A 376 -9.64 11.23 12.20
CA ARG A 376 -9.38 11.98 10.96
C ARG A 376 -10.70 12.30 10.24
N LYS A 377 -11.56 11.30 10.07
CA LYS A 377 -12.88 11.48 9.46
C LYS A 377 -13.78 12.40 10.30
N LYS A 378 -13.82 12.20 11.60
CA LYS A 378 -14.63 13.00 12.55
C LYS A 378 -14.22 14.46 12.57
N TYR A 379 -12.91 14.74 12.60
CA TYR A 379 -12.38 16.08 12.80
C TYR A 379 -11.81 16.74 11.54
N LYS A 380 -12.29 16.34 10.36
CA LYS A 380 -11.82 16.82 9.05
C LYS A 380 -11.75 18.36 8.94
N ALA A 381 -12.67 19.09 9.59
CA ALA A 381 -12.74 20.56 9.59
C ALA A 381 -12.12 21.23 10.82
N ASN A 382 -11.64 20.47 11.85
CA ASN A 382 -11.13 21.04 13.09
C ASN A 382 -9.59 21.12 13.06
N THR A 383 -9.06 22.34 12.91
CA THR A 383 -7.61 22.58 12.76
C THR A 383 -6.79 22.16 13.98
N GLU A 384 -7.29 22.35 15.20
CA GLU A 384 -6.58 21.98 16.43
C GLU A 384 -6.50 20.46 16.58
N LYS A 385 -7.62 19.76 16.42
CA LYS A 385 -7.66 18.30 16.46
C LYS A 385 -6.80 17.70 15.37
N LYS A 386 -6.78 18.28 14.15
CA LYS A 386 -5.89 17.83 13.06
C LYS A 386 -4.42 17.86 13.46
N LYS A 387 -3.95 18.91 14.14
CA LYS A 387 -2.56 18.97 14.62
C LYS A 387 -2.22 17.82 15.56
N ASN A 388 -3.14 17.48 16.48
CA ASN A 388 -2.96 16.34 17.38
C ASN A 388 -2.89 15.01 16.58
N LEU A 389 -3.74 14.84 15.57
CA LEU A 389 -3.74 13.65 14.72
C LEU A 389 -2.47 13.55 13.88
N ASP A 390 -1.96 14.68 13.36
CA ASP A 390 -0.68 14.74 12.66
C ASP A 390 0.49 14.38 13.59
N GLN A 391 0.46 14.84 14.83
CA GLN A 391 1.44 14.44 15.85
C GLN A 391 1.35 12.95 16.19
N ALA A 392 0.13 12.40 16.28
CA ALA A 392 -0.07 10.95 16.50
C ALA A 392 0.49 10.12 15.35
N PHE A 393 0.32 10.56 14.10
CA PHE A 393 0.97 9.93 12.94
C PHE A 393 2.49 9.84 13.12
N TYR A 394 3.15 10.95 13.48
CA TYR A 394 4.60 10.93 13.70
C TYR A 394 5.03 10.07 14.89
N TYR A 395 4.19 9.93 15.90
CA TYR A 395 4.44 8.95 16.97
C TYR A 395 4.37 7.51 16.47
N PHE A 396 3.38 7.16 15.64
CA PHE A 396 3.31 5.83 15.03
C PHE A 396 4.52 5.53 14.15
N VAL A 397 4.90 6.43 13.25
CA VAL A 397 6.01 6.17 12.33
C VAL A 397 7.35 6.02 13.05
N SER A 398 7.51 6.68 14.22
CA SER A 398 8.70 6.57 15.07
C SER A 398 8.59 5.52 16.19
N LEU A 399 7.54 4.70 16.19
CA LEU A 399 7.25 3.65 17.18
C LEU A 399 7.10 4.14 18.63
N LYS A 400 6.70 5.40 18.82
CA LYS A 400 6.29 5.99 20.11
C LYS A 400 4.83 5.64 20.39
N LEU A 401 4.53 4.34 20.54
CA LEU A 401 3.16 3.82 20.48
C LEU A 401 2.33 4.21 21.70
N SER A 402 2.95 4.30 22.88
CA SER A 402 2.27 4.78 24.10
C SER A 402 1.86 6.25 24.00
N GLU A 403 2.73 7.09 23.42
CA GLU A 403 2.46 8.50 23.19
C GLU A 403 1.36 8.69 22.13
N ALA A 404 1.38 7.88 21.07
CA ALA A 404 0.33 7.88 20.05
C ALA A 404 -1.04 7.56 20.67
N ARG A 405 -1.16 6.45 21.42
CA ARG A 405 -2.41 6.05 22.07
C ARG A 405 -2.89 7.12 23.06
N SER A 406 -2.01 7.62 23.94
CA SER A 406 -2.37 8.64 24.92
C SER A 406 -2.89 9.91 24.24
N LEU A 407 -2.24 10.36 23.15
CA LEU A 407 -2.68 11.55 22.42
C LEU A 407 -4.03 11.35 21.74
N LEU A 408 -4.28 10.18 21.16
CA LEU A 408 -5.57 9.86 20.53
C LEU A 408 -6.70 9.81 21.55
N GLU A 409 -6.48 9.22 22.75
CA GLU A 409 -7.48 9.19 23.82
C GLU A 409 -7.87 10.61 24.28
N THR A 410 -6.91 11.52 24.39
CA THR A 410 -7.18 12.92 24.76
C THR A 410 -7.77 13.75 23.60
N THR A 411 -7.71 13.23 22.35
CA THR A 411 -8.23 13.92 21.17
C THR A 411 -9.68 13.54 20.87
N LYS A 412 -10.20 12.42 21.39
CA LYS A 412 -11.62 12.02 21.25
C LYS A 412 -12.55 13.16 21.67
#